data_86b8be6cef2daaeee12f213d97796a40
#
_entry.id   86b8be6cef2daaeee12f213d97796a40
#
_cell.length_a   1.000
_cell.length_b   1.000
_cell.length_c   1.000
_cell.angle_alpha   90.00
_cell.angle_beta   90.00
_cell.angle_gamma   90.00
#
_symmetry.space_group_name_H-M   'P 1'
#
loop_
_entity.id
_entity.type
_entity.pdbx_description
1 polymer ?
#
loop_
_entity_poly.entity_id
_entity_poly.type
_entity_poly.pdbx_seq_one_letter_code
_entity_poly.pdbx_strand_id
1 'polypeptide(L)'
;MCCRIDRDRFYGHKPWGHEIKGVHKMFQVIKRDGSKADFTLTKINDAIMKAFTATQMSYNNDIIDLLALRVTADFQKKVENDEIHVEDIQDSVERVLGQAGYEEVAKAYILYRKQREKMRTMKSTILDYKDVVNSYVKVEDWRVKENSTVTYSVGGLILSNSGAVTANYWLSEIYDEEIAEAHRNADIHIHDLSMLTGYCAGWSLKQLIKEGLGGITGKITSAPARHLSVLCNQMVNFLGIMQNEWAGAQAFSSFDTYLAPFVKVDHLSYPEVKKCIEAFIYGVNTPSRWGTQAPFSNITLDWTVPDDLAELPALVGGVEMDFKYKDCKKEMDMVNKAFIETMIEGDSNGRGFQYPIPTYSITKDFDWSDTENNRLLFEMTAKYGTPYFSNYINSDMQPSDVRSMCCRLRLDLRELRKKTGGFFGSGESTGSVGVVTINMPRIAYLSANKDEFYARLNHMMDIAARSLKIKRGVITKLLNEGLYPYTKRYLGTFENHFSTIGLIGMNEVGL
;
A
#
# COMPACT_ATOMS: atom_id res chain seq x y z
N MET A 1 -36.25 -37.89 -32.69
CA MET A 1 -36.15 -38.31 -34.09
C MET A 1 -34.66 -38.25 -34.43
N CYS A 2 -33.99 -39.38 -34.35
CA CYS A 2 -33.40 -40.20 -35.41
C CYS A 2 -32.31 -39.45 -36.17
N CYS A 3 -31.10 -39.88 -36.27
CA CYS A 3 -30.59 -41.20 -36.65
C CYS A 3 -29.20 -41.45 -36.09
N ARG A 4 -29.00 -42.67 -35.55
CA ARG A 4 -27.74 -43.39 -35.48
C ARG A 4 -27.36 -43.81 -36.90
N ILE A 5 -26.08 -43.74 -37.26
CA ILE A 5 -25.46 -44.53 -38.34
C ILE A 5 -24.26 -45.24 -37.76
N ASP A 6 -24.44 -46.53 -37.57
CA ASP A 6 -23.42 -47.56 -37.40
C ASP A 6 -22.69 -47.75 -38.73
N ARG A 7 -21.36 -47.88 -38.70
CA ARG A 7 -20.56 -48.50 -39.73
C ARG A 7 -19.37 -49.22 -39.13
N ASP A 8 -19.59 -50.43 -38.64
CA ASP A 8 -18.64 -51.50 -38.66
C ASP A 8 -18.65 -52.13 -40.08
N ARG A 9 -17.48 -52.28 -40.63
CA ARG A 9 -16.93 -53.43 -41.38
C ARG A 9 -15.89 -52.99 -42.44
N PHE A 10 -14.81 -53.63 -42.32
CA PHE A 10 -13.90 -54.21 -43.33
C PHE A 10 -12.43 -53.81 -43.23
N TYR A 11 -11.68 -54.88 -43.10
CA TYR A 11 -10.30 -55.23 -43.44
C TYR A 11 -9.29 -55.29 -42.29
N GLY A 12 -9.09 -56.55 -41.91
CA GLY A 12 -7.95 -57.00 -41.14
C GLY A 12 -6.65 -57.00 -41.98
N HIS A 13 -5.61 -56.47 -41.42
CA HIS A 13 -4.26 -56.91 -41.64
C HIS A 13 -3.52 -56.91 -40.30
N LYS A 14 -3.10 -58.08 -39.87
CA LYS A 14 -2.16 -58.26 -38.77
C LYS A 14 -0.77 -57.75 -39.23
N PRO A 15 -0.12 -56.87 -38.48
CA PRO A 15 1.32 -56.73 -38.61
C PRO A 15 2.02 -57.65 -37.59
N TRP A 16 3.10 -58.23 -38.03
CA TRP A 16 3.98 -59.08 -37.28
C TRP A 16 4.56 -58.36 -36.06
N GLY A 17 4.30 -58.92 -34.86
CA GLY A 17 4.90 -58.47 -33.63
C GLY A 17 6.34 -58.97 -33.50
N HIS A 18 7.26 -58.06 -33.35
CA HIS A 18 8.44 -58.27 -32.54
C HIS A 18 8.26 -57.46 -31.25
N GLU A 19 7.92 -58.13 -30.17
CA GLU A 19 8.05 -57.60 -28.82
C GLU A 19 9.52 -57.35 -28.52
N ILE A 20 9.98 -56.12 -28.67
CA ILE A 20 11.17 -55.63 -27.99
C ILE A 20 10.75 -55.31 -26.59
N LYS A 21 11.00 -56.23 -25.64
CA LYS A 21 10.92 -55.96 -24.18
C LYS A 21 12.05 -54.99 -23.81
N GLY A 22 11.83 -53.69 -24.08
CA GLY A 22 12.56 -52.60 -23.42
C GLY A 22 11.64 -52.05 -22.36
N VAL A 23 12.03 -52.15 -21.10
CA VAL A 23 11.37 -51.49 -19.96
C VAL A 23 11.44 -50.01 -20.22
N HIS A 24 10.41 -49.42 -20.86
CA HIS A 24 10.25 -47.96 -20.86
C HIS A 24 9.86 -47.58 -19.45
N LYS A 25 10.80 -47.11 -18.66
CA LYS A 25 10.56 -46.42 -17.41
C LYS A 25 9.73 -45.17 -17.74
N MET A 26 8.41 -45.23 -17.56
CA MET A 26 7.54 -44.08 -17.74
C MET A 26 7.75 -43.12 -16.55
N PHE A 27 8.33 -41.96 -16.78
CA PHE A 27 8.44 -40.90 -15.79
C PHE A 27 7.19 -40.01 -15.82
N GLN A 28 6.92 -39.38 -14.71
CA GLN A 28 5.77 -38.48 -14.51
C GLN A 28 6.19 -37.03 -14.70
N VAL A 29 5.31 -36.25 -15.29
CA VAL A 29 5.45 -34.80 -15.41
C VAL A 29 4.70 -34.13 -14.32
N ILE A 30 5.40 -33.39 -13.47
CA ILE A 30 4.81 -32.52 -12.48
C ILE A 30 4.35 -31.25 -13.19
N LYS A 31 3.04 -31.02 -13.19
CA LYS A 31 2.49 -29.78 -13.74
C LYS A 31 2.67 -28.62 -12.76
N ARG A 32 2.42 -27.39 -13.22
CA ARG A 32 2.51 -26.15 -12.42
C ARG A 32 1.59 -26.12 -11.21
N ASP A 33 0.45 -26.81 -11.26
CA ASP A 33 -0.51 -26.96 -10.18
C ASP A 33 -0.15 -28.09 -9.18
N GLY A 34 1.04 -28.67 -9.32
CA GLY A 34 1.52 -29.81 -8.53
C GLY A 34 0.91 -31.15 -8.92
N SER A 35 -0.05 -31.20 -9.84
CA SER A 35 -0.63 -32.48 -10.29
C SER A 35 0.36 -33.24 -11.19
N LYS A 36 0.34 -34.59 -11.08
CA LYS A 36 1.22 -35.46 -11.86
C LYS A 36 0.46 -36.03 -13.05
N ALA A 37 1.14 -36.17 -14.17
CA ALA A 37 0.61 -36.79 -15.37
C ALA A 37 1.71 -37.61 -16.09
N ASP A 38 1.32 -38.66 -16.76
CA ASP A 38 2.27 -39.48 -17.52
C ASP A 38 2.88 -38.68 -18.67
N PHE A 39 4.17 -38.87 -18.88
CA PHE A 39 4.88 -38.28 -20.00
C PHE A 39 4.36 -38.79 -21.33
N THR A 40 4.19 -37.90 -22.30
CA THR A 40 3.73 -38.24 -23.65
C THR A 40 4.52 -37.41 -24.67
N LEU A 41 5.29 -38.06 -25.51
CA LEU A 41 6.11 -37.42 -26.53
C LEU A 41 5.27 -36.61 -27.53
N THR A 42 4.05 -37.06 -27.82
CA THR A 42 3.12 -36.37 -28.73
C THR A 42 2.80 -34.94 -28.29
N LYS A 43 2.82 -34.63 -26.98
CA LYS A 43 2.62 -33.27 -26.50
C LYS A 43 3.76 -32.31 -26.86
N ILE A 44 4.99 -32.84 -26.93
CA ILE A 44 6.16 -32.07 -27.39
C ILE A 44 6.05 -31.86 -28.90
N ASN A 45 5.72 -32.92 -29.67
CA ASN A 45 5.51 -32.83 -31.12
C ASN A 45 4.48 -31.77 -31.47
N ASP A 46 3.29 -31.79 -30.81
CA ASP A 46 2.22 -30.84 -31.02
C ASP A 46 2.65 -29.40 -30.70
N ALA A 47 3.43 -29.21 -29.66
CA ALA A 47 3.90 -27.88 -29.24
C ALA A 47 4.94 -27.34 -30.27
N ILE A 48 5.88 -28.15 -30.72
CA ILE A 48 6.86 -27.76 -31.73
C ILE A 48 6.14 -27.48 -33.07
N MET A 49 5.25 -28.35 -33.51
CA MET A 49 4.48 -28.20 -34.76
C MET A 49 3.68 -26.88 -34.77
N LYS A 50 3.03 -26.52 -33.65
CA LYS A 50 2.33 -25.23 -33.54
C LYS A 50 3.27 -24.01 -33.66
N ALA A 51 4.50 -24.12 -33.14
CA ALA A 51 5.48 -23.06 -33.29
C ALA A 51 5.96 -22.89 -34.73
N PHE A 52 6.19 -24.01 -35.46
CA PHE A 52 6.49 -23.97 -36.89
C PHE A 52 5.35 -23.37 -37.71
N THR A 53 4.13 -23.79 -37.43
CA THR A 53 2.92 -23.25 -38.09
C THR A 53 2.79 -21.75 -37.87
N ALA A 54 3.05 -21.25 -36.63
CA ALA A 54 2.98 -19.83 -36.31
C ALA A 54 3.99 -18.95 -37.04
N THR A 55 5.14 -19.53 -37.45
CA THR A 55 6.19 -18.85 -38.23
C THR A 55 6.04 -19.06 -39.74
N GLN A 56 5.03 -19.80 -40.19
CA GLN A 56 4.85 -20.18 -41.57
C GLN A 56 6.07 -20.90 -42.21
N MET A 57 6.95 -21.44 -41.37
CA MET A 57 8.12 -22.19 -41.80
C MET A 57 7.71 -23.61 -42.19
N SER A 58 8.15 -24.09 -43.34
CA SER A 58 7.85 -25.44 -43.81
C SER A 58 8.55 -26.49 -42.94
N TYR A 59 7.86 -27.55 -42.62
CA TYR A 59 8.41 -28.70 -41.89
C TYR A 59 7.82 -30.01 -42.43
N ASN A 60 8.52 -31.13 -42.16
CA ASN A 60 7.97 -32.46 -42.29
C ASN A 60 7.86 -33.12 -40.92
N ASN A 61 7.10 -34.20 -40.81
CA ASN A 61 6.90 -34.90 -39.55
C ASN A 61 8.18 -35.48 -38.99
N ASP A 62 9.12 -35.91 -39.84
CA ASP A 62 10.40 -36.51 -39.43
C ASP A 62 11.27 -35.48 -38.70
N ILE A 63 11.24 -34.22 -39.13
CA ILE A 63 11.94 -33.12 -38.42
C ILE A 63 11.33 -32.89 -37.06
N ILE A 64 9.99 -32.87 -36.95
CA ILE A 64 9.29 -32.66 -35.66
C ILE A 64 9.63 -33.81 -34.69
N ASP A 65 9.58 -35.05 -35.17
CA ASP A 65 9.89 -36.22 -34.37
C ASP A 65 11.35 -36.22 -33.90
N LEU A 66 12.28 -35.86 -34.78
CA LEU A 66 13.69 -35.74 -34.45
C LEU A 66 13.93 -34.66 -33.39
N LEU A 67 13.29 -33.49 -33.51
CA LEU A 67 13.39 -32.42 -32.54
C LEU A 67 12.82 -32.84 -31.19
N ALA A 68 11.67 -33.49 -31.16
CA ALA A 68 11.06 -33.98 -29.93
C ALA A 68 11.91 -35.06 -29.21
N LEU A 69 12.56 -35.93 -29.97
CA LEU A 69 13.52 -36.88 -29.40
C LEU A 69 14.75 -36.18 -28.83
N ARG A 70 15.27 -35.15 -29.51
CA ARG A 70 16.36 -34.31 -28.96
C ARG A 70 15.97 -33.59 -27.69
N VAL A 71 14.75 -33.04 -27.62
CA VAL A 71 14.22 -32.44 -26.41
C VAL A 71 14.16 -33.43 -25.27
N THR A 72 13.69 -34.65 -25.55
CA THR A 72 13.63 -35.73 -24.56
C THR A 72 15.04 -36.10 -24.06
N ALA A 73 16.02 -36.21 -24.94
CA ALA A 73 17.40 -36.48 -24.56
C ALA A 73 18.03 -35.33 -23.75
N ASP A 74 17.66 -34.08 -24.05
CA ASP A 74 18.17 -32.89 -23.34
C ASP A 74 17.68 -32.82 -21.89
N PHE A 75 16.38 -32.99 -21.65
CA PHE A 75 15.83 -32.90 -20.30
C PHE A 75 16.01 -34.22 -19.49
N GLN A 76 16.32 -35.35 -20.13
CA GLN A 76 16.48 -36.64 -19.42
C GLN A 76 17.48 -36.56 -18.27
N LYS A 77 18.46 -35.68 -18.36
CA LYS A 77 19.47 -35.43 -17.32
C LYS A 77 18.90 -34.73 -16.08
N LYS A 78 17.70 -34.13 -16.19
CA LYS A 78 17.02 -33.41 -15.13
C LYS A 78 15.90 -34.24 -14.48
N VAL A 79 15.68 -35.45 -14.91
CA VAL A 79 14.68 -36.37 -14.30
C VAL A 79 15.22 -36.87 -12.98
N GLU A 80 14.55 -36.56 -11.89
CA GLU A 80 14.87 -37.02 -10.54
C GLU A 80 13.70 -37.87 -10.01
N ASN A 81 13.99 -38.99 -9.41
CA ASN A 81 13.00 -39.92 -8.83
C ASN A 81 11.85 -40.30 -9.78
N ASP A 82 12.16 -40.47 -11.06
CA ASP A 82 11.19 -40.72 -12.15
C ASP A 82 10.16 -39.57 -12.35
N GLU A 83 10.51 -38.35 -11.97
CA GLU A 83 9.68 -37.13 -12.09
C GLU A 83 10.45 -35.99 -12.75
N ILE A 84 9.73 -35.15 -13.50
CA ILE A 84 10.28 -33.93 -14.10
C ILE A 84 9.24 -32.81 -14.12
N HIS A 85 9.65 -31.56 -13.85
CA HIS A 85 8.78 -30.42 -13.97
C HIS A 85 8.49 -30.03 -15.42
N VAL A 86 7.25 -29.64 -15.70
CA VAL A 86 6.83 -29.21 -17.05
C VAL A 86 7.67 -28.05 -17.58
N GLU A 87 8.16 -27.16 -16.68
CA GLU A 87 9.03 -26.05 -17.06
C GLU A 87 10.36 -26.53 -17.64
N ASP A 88 10.99 -27.55 -17.03
CA ASP A 88 12.24 -28.11 -17.52
C ASP A 88 12.11 -28.70 -18.92
N ILE A 89 10.95 -29.30 -19.20
CA ILE A 89 10.64 -29.79 -20.56
C ILE A 89 10.53 -28.62 -21.52
N GLN A 90 9.84 -27.55 -21.14
CA GLN A 90 9.63 -26.36 -21.98
C GLN A 90 10.96 -25.63 -22.27
N ASP A 91 11.80 -25.47 -21.25
CA ASP A 91 13.14 -24.88 -21.41
C ASP A 91 14.03 -25.70 -22.35
N SER A 92 13.89 -27.04 -22.32
CA SER A 92 14.58 -27.94 -23.25
C SER A 92 14.05 -27.79 -24.68
N VAL A 93 12.75 -27.56 -24.89
CA VAL A 93 12.19 -27.25 -26.21
C VAL A 93 12.80 -25.96 -26.77
N GLU A 94 12.84 -24.89 -25.98
CA GLU A 94 13.43 -23.60 -26.38
C GLU A 94 14.90 -23.76 -26.78
N ARG A 95 15.68 -24.45 -25.96
CA ARG A 95 17.10 -24.68 -26.18
C ARG A 95 17.37 -25.50 -27.45
N VAL A 96 16.66 -26.60 -27.61
CA VAL A 96 16.84 -27.51 -28.77
C VAL A 96 16.45 -26.84 -30.07
N LEU A 97 15.36 -26.07 -30.10
CA LEU A 97 14.96 -25.28 -31.28
C LEU A 97 16.04 -24.25 -31.66
N GLY A 98 16.61 -23.52 -30.69
CA GLY A 98 17.71 -22.58 -30.93
C GLY A 98 18.98 -23.28 -31.43
N GLN A 99 19.39 -24.40 -30.80
CA GLN A 99 20.57 -25.17 -31.20
C GLN A 99 20.42 -25.84 -32.57
N ALA A 100 19.21 -26.15 -32.98
CA ALA A 100 18.92 -26.73 -34.28
C ALA A 100 18.86 -25.69 -35.42
N GLY A 101 19.08 -24.40 -35.12
CA GLY A 101 19.05 -23.30 -36.09
C GLY A 101 17.64 -22.74 -36.38
N TYR A 102 16.63 -23.13 -35.62
CA TYR A 102 15.24 -22.66 -35.77
C TYR A 102 14.94 -21.49 -34.84
N GLU A 103 15.74 -20.42 -34.88
CA GLU A 103 15.66 -19.29 -33.97
C GLU A 103 14.29 -18.59 -34.00
N GLU A 104 13.70 -18.40 -35.18
CA GLU A 104 12.37 -17.76 -35.30
C GLU A 104 11.25 -18.65 -34.71
N VAL A 105 11.37 -19.98 -34.86
CA VAL A 105 10.45 -20.97 -34.27
C VAL A 105 10.60 -20.96 -32.75
N ALA A 106 11.83 -20.88 -32.23
CA ALA A 106 12.09 -20.76 -30.79
C ALA A 106 11.47 -19.47 -30.21
N LYS A 107 11.63 -18.34 -30.87
CA LYS A 107 10.97 -17.08 -30.47
C LYS A 107 9.45 -17.21 -30.49
N ALA A 108 8.86 -17.80 -31.50
CA ALA A 108 7.41 -18.03 -31.57
C ALA A 108 6.93 -18.93 -30.44
N TYR A 109 7.70 -19.96 -30.09
CA TYR A 109 7.41 -20.85 -28.96
C TYR A 109 7.44 -20.10 -27.62
N ILE A 110 8.47 -19.28 -27.37
CA ILE A 110 8.60 -18.44 -26.17
C ILE A 110 7.43 -17.47 -26.05
N LEU A 111 7.08 -16.79 -27.14
CA LEU A 111 5.93 -15.85 -27.16
C LEU A 111 4.61 -16.58 -26.88
N TYR A 112 4.41 -17.76 -27.47
CA TYR A 112 3.22 -18.59 -27.20
C TYR A 112 3.17 -19.05 -25.75
N ARG A 113 4.31 -19.48 -25.16
CA ARG A 113 4.43 -19.83 -23.74
C ARG A 113 4.00 -18.67 -22.84
N LYS A 114 4.55 -17.47 -23.08
CA LYS A 114 4.19 -16.23 -22.35
C LYS A 114 2.71 -15.86 -22.52
N GLN A 115 2.16 -15.96 -23.71
CA GLN A 115 0.73 -15.70 -23.93
C GLN A 115 -0.15 -16.70 -23.18
N ARG A 116 0.20 -17.98 -23.17
CA ARG A 116 -0.53 -19.02 -22.42
C ARG A 116 -0.42 -18.80 -20.91
N GLU A 117 0.72 -18.37 -20.43
CA GLU A 117 0.92 -17.98 -19.04
C GLU A 117 0.03 -16.79 -18.68
N LYS A 118 0.06 -15.74 -19.49
CA LYS A 118 -0.81 -14.57 -19.31
C LYS A 118 -2.29 -14.93 -19.35
N MET A 119 -2.73 -15.80 -20.25
CA MET A 119 -4.12 -16.28 -20.30
C MET A 119 -4.50 -17.10 -19.06
N ARG A 120 -3.59 -17.92 -18.51
CA ARG A 120 -3.84 -18.67 -17.27
C ARG A 120 -3.94 -17.73 -16.06
N THR A 121 -3.01 -16.78 -15.96
CA THR A 121 -3.03 -15.74 -14.93
C THR A 121 -4.33 -14.93 -14.99
N MET A 122 -4.76 -14.52 -16.20
CA MET A 122 -6.06 -13.86 -16.37
C MET A 122 -7.24 -14.75 -15.96
N LYS A 123 -7.20 -16.04 -16.28
CA LYS A 123 -8.27 -16.98 -15.91
C LYS A 123 -8.29 -17.26 -14.41
N SER A 124 -7.14 -17.36 -13.75
CA SER A 124 -7.06 -17.46 -12.29
C SER A 124 -7.54 -16.17 -11.64
N THR A 125 -7.13 -15.01 -12.16
CA THR A 125 -7.59 -13.70 -11.68
C THR A 125 -9.12 -13.55 -11.76
N ILE A 126 -9.76 -14.04 -12.81
CA ILE A 126 -11.23 -14.01 -12.95
C ILE A 126 -11.90 -14.96 -11.95
N LEU A 127 -11.31 -16.12 -11.68
CA LEU A 127 -11.80 -17.05 -10.67
C LEU A 127 -11.63 -16.48 -9.26
N ASP A 128 -10.46 -15.90 -8.98
CA ASP A 128 -10.15 -15.22 -7.73
C ASP A 128 -11.08 -14.03 -7.49
N TYR A 129 -11.47 -13.29 -8.55
CA TYR A 129 -12.43 -12.19 -8.46
C TYR A 129 -13.81 -12.65 -7.98
N LYS A 130 -14.32 -13.79 -8.48
CA LYS A 130 -15.58 -14.37 -8.01
C LYS A 130 -15.49 -14.72 -6.53
N ASP A 131 -14.35 -15.27 -6.10
CA ASP A 131 -14.14 -15.66 -4.71
C ASP A 131 -13.99 -14.42 -3.81
N VAL A 132 -13.33 -13.37 -4.25
CA VAL A 132 -13.27 -12.07 -3.56
C VAL A 132 -14.67 -11.48 -3.36
N VAL A 133 -15.51 -11.45 -4.40
CA VAL A 133 -16.89 -10.97 -4.29
C VAL A 133 -17.70 -11.83 -3.33
N ASN A 134 -17.63 -13.16 -3.46
CA ASN A 134 -18.36 -14.09 -2.63
C ASN A 134 -17.95 -14.02 -1.16
N SER A 135 -16.66 -13.94 -0.87
CA SER A 135 -16.15 -13.86 0.51
C SER A 135 -16.60 -12.55 1.18
N TYR A 136 -16.60 -11.43 0.44
CA TYR A 136 -17.12 -10.16 0.94
C TYR A 136 -18.63 -10.25 1.22
N VAL A 137 -19.42 -10.72 0.25
CA VAL A 137 -20.89 -10.82 0.39
C VAL A 137 -21.30 -11.77 1.51
N LYS A 138 -20.57 -12.86 1.72
CA LYS A 138 -20.82 -13.81 2.80
C LYS A 138 -20.27 -13.37 4.16
N VAL A 139 -19.57 -12.21 4.21
CA VAL A 139 -18.92 -11.71 5.43
C VAL A 139 -17.92 -12.71 6.00
N GLU A 140 -17.26 -13.48 5.13
CA GLU A 140 -16.23 -14.46 5.50
C GLU A 140 -14.87 -13.78 5.72
N ASP A 141 -14.64 -12.63 5.09
CA ASP A 141 -13.41 -11.86 5.25
C ASP A 141 -13.40 -11.17 6.62
N TRP A 142 -12.44 -11.52 7.48
CA TRP A 142 -12.27 -10.94 8.81
C TRP A 142 -12.06 -9.42 8.76
N ARG A 143 -11.47 -8.89 7.68
CA ARG A 143 -11.26 -7.45 7.48
C ARG A 143 -12.54 -6.64 7.42
N VAL A 144 -13.67 -7.28 7.13
CA VAL A 144 -15.00 -6.64 7.14
C VAL A 144 -15.54 -6.48 8.56
N LYS A 145 -15.05 -7.27 9.52
CA LYS A 145 -15.55 -7.32 10.89
C LYS A 145 -14.70 -6.57 11.89
N GLU A 146 -13.39 -6.53 11.69
CA GLU A 146 -12.43 -6.11 12.71
C GLU A 146 -11.66 -4.86 12.28
N ASN A 147 -11.69 -3.81 13.12
CA ASN A 147 -10.91 -2.56 12.99
C ASN A 147 -10.95 -1.92 11.59
N SER A 148 -11.96 -2.26 10.80
CA SER A 148 -12.10 -1.73 9.46
C SER A 148 -12.70 -0.33 9.52
N THR A 149 -12.01 0.63 8.89
CA THR A 149 -12.57 1.95 8.61
C THR A 149 -13.63 1.90 7.51
N VAL A 150 -13.78 0.75 6.86
CA VAL A 150 -14.74 0.50 5.78
C VAL A 150 -15.90 -0.34 6.32
N THR A 151 -17.10 0.22 6.30
CA THR A 151 -18.31 -0.50 6.72
C THR A 151 -18.74 -1.52 5.65
N TYR A 152 -19.37 -2.62 6.09
CA TYR A 152 -20.00 -3.58 5.17
C TYR A 152 -21.13 -2.90 4.39
N SER A 153 -20.88 -2.63 3.11
CA SER A 153 -21.75 -1.84 2.25
C SER A 153 -21.42 -2.08 0.77
N VAL A 154 -22.28 -1.60 -0.13
CA VAL A 154 -22.02 -1.62 -1.57
C VAL A 154 -20.73 -0.87 -1.91
N GLY A 155 -20.49 0.28 -1.29
CA GLY A 155 -19.24 1.03 -1.49
C GLY A 155 -18.02 0.25 -0.99
N GLY A 156 -18.14 -0.43 0.16
CA GLY A 156 -17.10 -1.33 0.68
C GLY A 156 -16.79 -2.49 -0.27
N LEU A 157 -17.82 -3.07 -0.89
CA LEU A 157 -17.65 -4.10 -1.94
C LEU A 157 -16.87 -3.56 -3.14
N ILE A 158 -17.21 -2.34 -3.61
CA ILE A 158 -16.49 -1.69 -4.72
C ILE A 158 -15.02 -1.49 -4.37
N LEU A 159 -14.72 -0.97 -3.17
CA LEU A 159 -13.36 -0.75 -2.71
C LEU A 159 -12.58 -2.07 -2.56
N SER A 160 -13.20 -3.10 -2.01
CA SER A 160 -12.59 -4.44 -1.87
C SER A 160 -12.22 -5.02 -3.24
N ASN A 161 -13.15 -4.98 -4.20
CA ASN A 161 -12.91 -5.49 -5.54
C ASN A 161 -11.84 -4.70 -6.29
N SER A 162 -11.91 -3.36 -6.25
CA SER A 162 -10.90 -2.48 -6.84
C SER A 162 -9.53 -2.73 -6.21
N GLY A 163 -9.50 -2.88 -4.89
CA GLY A 163 -8.28 -3.15 -4.14
C GLY A 163 -7.62 -4.48 -4.52
N ALA A 164 -8.40 -5.53 -4.67
CA ALA A 164 -7.88 -6.85 -5.09
C ALA A 164 -7.26 -6.80 -6.49
N VAL A 165 -7.91 -6.13 -7.44
CA VAL A 165 -7.39 -5.94 -8.80
C VAL A 165 -6.09 -5.14 -8.78
N THR A 166 -6.04 -4.04 -8.00
CA THR A 166 -4.85 -3.19 -7.88
C THR A 166 -3.69 -3.94 -7.23
N ALA A 167 -3.95 -4.73 -6.18
CA ALA A 167 -2.93 -5.54 -5.52
C ALA A 167 -2.33 -6.58 -6.48
N ASN A 168 -3.18 -7.24 -7.26
CA ASN A 168 -2.70 -8.17 -8.29
C ASN A 168 -1.84 -7.46 -9.35
N TYR A 169 -2.22 -6.26 -9.78
CA TYR A 169 -1.44 -5.45 -10.73
C TYR A 169 -0.04 -5.09 -10.18
N TRP A 170 0.06 -4.71 -8.89
CA TRP A 170 1.34 -4.50 -8.24
C TRP A 170 2.23 -5.75 -8.29
N LEU A 171 1.67 -6.91 -7.96
CA LEU A 171 2.40 -8.16 -7.78
C LEU A 171 2.69 -8.92 -9.09
N SER A 172 2.00 -8.59 -10.20
CA SER A 172 2.18 -9.29 -11.48
C SER A 172 2.81 -8.44 -12.57
N GLU A 173 2.64 -7.10 -12.53
CA GLU A 173 3.06 -6.22 -13.63
C GLU A 173 4.12 -5.20 -13.20
N ILE A 174 4.15 -4.82 -11.90
CA ILE A 174 5.06 -3.78 -11.40
C ILE A 174 6.27 -4.37 -10.71
N TYR A 175 6.05 -5.26 -9.74
CA TYR A 175 7.14 -5.90 -9.01
C TYR A 175 7.70 -7.09 -9.80
N ASP A 176 8.99 -7.35 -9.63
CA ASP A 176 9.57 -8.60 -10.10
C ASP A 176 9.06 -9.79 -9.27
N GLU A 177 9.27 -11.02 -9.80
CA GLU A 177 8.73 -12.22 -9.21
C GLU A 177 9.29 -12.47 -7.80
N GLU A 178 10.55 -12.16 -7.55
CA GLU A 178 11.19 -12.35 -6.24
C GLU A 178 10.53 -11.49 -5.15
N ILE A 179 10.23 -10.22 -5.45
CA ILE A 179 9.49 -9.34 -4.54
C ILE A 179 8.06 -9.84 -4.32
N ALA A 180 7.39 -10.25 -5.40
CA ALA A 180 6.02 -10.73 -5.33
C ALA A 180 5.91 -12.04 -4.54
N GLU A 181 6.85 -12.98 -4.72
CA GLU A 181 6.92 -14.22 -3.96
C GLU A 181 7.24 -13.99 -2.49
N ALA A 182 8.20 -13.13 -2.16
CA ALA A 182 8.52 -12.78 -0.78
C ALA A 182 7.27 -12.24 -0.04
N HIS A 183 6.42 -11.45 -0.74
CA HIS A 183 5.16 -11.00 -0.17
C HIS A 183 4.12 -12.13 -0.03
N ARG A 184 3.93 -12.95 -1.07
CA ARG A 184 2.97 -14.08 -1.05
C ARG A 184 3.33 -15.14 -0.01
N ASN A 185 4.62 -15.39 0.18
CA ASN A 185 5.16 -16.35 1.15
C ASN A 185 5.19 -15.78 2.58
N ALA A 186 4.77 -14.53 2.78
CA ALA A 186 4.81 -13.83 4.06
C ALA A 186 6.22 -13.66 4.66
N ASP A 187 7.27 -13.63 3.84
CA ASP A 187 8.62 -13.25 4.25
C ASP A 187 8.68 -11.74 4.54
N ILE A 188 7.96 -10.96 3.72
CA ILE A 188 7.70 -9.53 3.90
C ILE A 188 6.22 -9.23 3.71
N HIS A 189 5.77 -8.09 4.24
CA HIS A 189 4.47 -7.52 3.94
C HIS A 189 4.64 -6.15 3.27
N ILE A 190 4.22 -6.03 2.01
CA ILE A 190 4.16 -4.75 1.32
C ILE A 190 2.80 -4.14 1.63
N HIS A 191 2.79 -2.96 2.29
CA HIS A 191 1.56 -2.31 2.70
C HIS A 191 0.82 -1.64 1.54
N ASP A 192 -0.51 -1.58 1.65
CA ASP A 192 -1.43 -0.81 0.81
C ASP A 192 -1.35 -1.10 -0.68
N LEU A 193 -1.21 -2.36 -1.04
CA LEU A 193 -1.28 -2.82 -2.43
C LEU A 193 -2.66 -2.59 -3.07
N SER A 194 -3.69 -2.33 -2.25
CA SER A 194 -5.04 -2.04 -2.73
C SER A 194 -5.18 -0.69 -3.44
N MET A 195 -4.16 0.17 -3.35
CA MET A 195 -4.16 1.48 -4.00
C MET A 195 -2.85 1.72 -4.76
N LEU A 196 -2.95 2.36 -5.92
CA LEU A 196 -1.79 2.72 -6.74
C LEU A 196 -1.30 4.13 -6.33
N THR A 197 -0.85 4.28 -5.08
CA THR A 197 -0.48 5.58 -4.50
C THR A 197 0.53 5.45 -3.35
N GLY A 198 0.87 6.61 -2.75
CA GLY A 198 1.71 6.69 -1.55
C GLY A 198 1.00 6.22 -0.29
N TYR A 199 1.77 5.99 0.78
CA TYR A 199 1.26 5.47 2.04
C TYR A 199 0.57 6.57 2.86
N CYS A 200 1.31 7.53 3.42
CA CYS A 200 0.75 8.58 4.26
C CYS A 200 1.47 9.91 4.07
N ALA A 201 0.77 11.00 4.37
CA ALA A 201 1.31 12.35 4.22
C ALA A 201 0.91 13.26 5.37
N GLY A 202 1.84 14.18 5.73
CA GLY A 202 1.55 15.35 6.51
C GLY A 202 1.37 16.56 5.58
N TRP A 203 0.46 17.42 5.96
CA TRP A 203 0.06 18.58 5.17
C TRP A 203 0.25 19.85 5.96
N SER A 204 0.68 20.93 5.29
CA SER A 204 0.82 22.23 5.92
C SER A 204 -0.55 22.85 6.15
N LEU A 205 -0.97 22.93 7.42
CA LEU A 205 -2.16 23.67 7.81
C LEU A 205 -1.99 25.16 7.53
N LYS A 206 -0.77 25.69 7.69
CA LYS A 206 -0.42 27.06 7.32
C LYS A 206 -0.71 27.36 5.86
N GLN A 207 -0.37 26.42 4.94
CA GLN A 207 -0.65 26.58 3.52
C GLN A 207 -2.18 26.61 3.26
N LEU A 208 -2.95 25.74 3.90
CA LEU A 208 -4.42 25.73 3.78
C LEU A 208 -5.02 27.05 4.27
N ILE A 209 -4.54 27.58 5.40
CA ILE A 209 -4.98 28.88 5.97
C ILE A 209 -4.63 30.04 5.03
N LYS A 210 -3.45 29.99 4.39
CA LYS A 210 -2.96 31.06 3.51
C LYS A 210 -3.64 31.08 2.16
N GLU A 211 -3.89 29.90 1.58
CA GLU A 211 -4.28 29.76 0.18
C GLU A 211 -5.74 29.27 -0.01
N GLY A 212 -6.36 28.76 1.05
CA GLY A 212 -7.66 28.11 0.96
C GLY A 212 -7.60 26.70 0.36
N LEU A 213 -8.78 26.14 0.07
CA LEU A 213 -8.92 24.78 -0.47
C LEU A 213 -9.23 24.82 -1.97
N GLY A 214 -8.36 24.26 -2.81
CA GLY A 214 -8.57 24.17 -4.25
C GLY A 214 -7.35 24.54 -5.08
N GLY A 215 -7.53 25.34 -6.13
CA GLY A 215 -6.45 25.72 -7.05
C GLY A 215 -6.16 24.66 -8.11
N ILE A 216 -7.12 23.76 -8.37
CA ILE A 216 -7.04 22.72 -9.41
C ILE A 216 -8.04 23.07 -10.51
N THR A 217 -7.56 23.08 -11.75
CA THR A 217 -8.39 23.40 -12.92
C THR A 217 -9.63 22.51 -13.01
N GLY A 218 -10.79 23.12 -13.13
CA GLY A 218 -12.08 22.42 -13.24
C GLY A 218 -12.64 21.87 -11.93
N LYS A 219 -12.02 22.19 -10.77
CA LYS A 219 -12.53 21.85 -9.44
C LYS A 219 -12.95 23.10 -8.67
N ILE A 220 -13.87 22.91 -7.72
CA ILE A 220 -14.32 24.01 -6.84
C ILE A 220 -13.14 24.49 -5.99
N THR A 221 -13.01 25.81 -5.88
CA THR A 221 -11.99 26.48 -5.05
C THR A 221 -12.69 27.28 -3.96
N SER A 222 -12.22 27.11 -2.73
CA SER A 222 -12.65 27.86 -1.55
C SER A 222 -11.54 28.85 -1.15
N ALA A 223 -11.88 30.11 -0.98
CA ALA A 223 -10.94 31.13 -0.49
C ALA A 223 -10.42 30.81 0.91
N PRO A 224 -9.32 31.46 1.37
CA PRO A 224 -8.83 31.35 2.74
C PRO A 224 -9.93 31.56 3.78
N ALA A 225 -10.01 30.64 4.75
CA ALA A 225 -11.00 30.71 5.81
C ALA A 225 -10.77 31.96 6.69
N ARG A 226 -11.81 32.72 6.95
CA ARG A 226 -11.76 33.87 7.86
C ARG A 226 -12.29 33.55 9.25
N HIS A 227 -13.07 32.49 9.43
CA HIS A 227 -13.72 32.07 10.66
C HIS A 227 -13.34 30.65 11.03
N LEU A 228 -13.28 30.33 12.32
CA LEU A 228 -12.93 29.02 12.85
C LEU A 228 -13.80 27.90 12.24
N SER A 229 -15.11 28.11 12.19
CA SER A 229 -16.05 27.12 11.63
C SER A 229 -15.77 26.79 10.14
N VAL A 230 -15.37 27.80 9.37
CA VAL A 230 -15.04 27.64 7.94
C VAL A 230 -13.73 26.86 7.79
N LEU A 231 -12.71 27.17 8.63
CA LEU A 231 -11.45 26.45 8.63
C LEU A 231 -11.66 24.97 9.00
N CYS A 232 -12.44 24.69 10.03
CA CYS A 232 -12.80 23.31 10.43
C CYS A 232 -13.45 22.56 9.26
N ASN A 233 -14.38 23.19 8.54
CA ASN A 233 -15.02 22.58 7.38
C ASN A 233 -14.02 22.37 6.23
N GLN A 234 -13.12 23.33 5.95
CA GLN A 234 -12.08 23.16 4.93
C GLN A 234 -11.13 22.02 5.27
N MET A 235 -10.74 21.85 6.54
CA MET A 235 -9.90 20.73 6.98
C MET A 235 -10.59 19.38 6.78
N VAL A 236 -11.87 19.24 7.13
CA VAL A 236 -12.65 18.00 6.89
C VAL A 236 -12.69 17.67 5.41
N ASN A 237 -13.02 18.64 4.56
CA ASN A 237 -13.07 18.44 3.11
C ASN A 237 -11.69 18.12 2.51
N PHE A 238 -10.64 18.78 2.99
CA PHE A 238 -9.27 18.50 2.56
C PHE A 238 -8.87 17.06 2.87
N LEU A 239 -9.08 16.60 4.11
CA LEU A 239 -8.77 15.23 4.53
C LEU A 239 -9.60 14.21 3.74
N GLY A 240 -10.89 14.49 3.50
CA GLY A 240 -11.78 13.66 2.69
C GLY A 240 -11.33 13.57 1.22
N ILE A 241 -10.79 14.64 0.66
CA ILE A 241 -10.23 14.63 -0.69
C ILE A 241 -8.93 13.82 -0.73
N MET A 242 -8.02 14.06 0.22
CA MET A 242 -6.70 13.44 0.24
C MET A 242 -6.75 11.92 0.42
N GLN A 243 -7.74 11.38 1.12
CA GLN A 243 -7.90 9.92 1.22
C GLN A 243 -8.24 9.24 -0.12
N ASN A 244 -8.60 10.00 -1.18
CA ASN A 244 -8.74 9.46 -2.52
C ASN A 244 -7.40 9.35 -3.26
N GLU A 245 -6.38 10.10 -2.82
CA GLU A 245 -5.06 10.13 -3.44
C GLU A 245 -3.99 9.43 -2.58
N TRP A 246 -4.31 9.02 -1.34
CA TRP A 246 -3.39 8.39 -0.39
C TRP A 246 -4.04 7.19 0.30
N ALA A 247 -3.24 6.16 0.54
CA ALA A 247 -3.74 4.93 1.13
C ALA A 247 -3.90 4.97 2.65
N GLY A 248 -3.01 5.68 3.33
CA GLY A 248 -2.94 5.73 4.79
C GLY A 248 -3.31 7.10 5.37
N ALA A 249 -2.79 7.37 6.56
CA ALA A 249 -3.16 8.53 7.35
C ALA A 249 -2.74 9.86 6.71
N GLN A 250 -3.60 10.87 6.91
CA GLN A 250 -3.40 12.26 6.55
C GLN A 250 -3.28 13.10 7.83
N ALA A 251 -2.22 13.90 7.96
CA ALA A 251 -1.93 14.60 9.21
C ALA A 251 -1.87 16.11 9.03
N PHE A 252 -2.37 16.84 10.02
CA PHE A 252 -2.08 18.26 10.23
C PHE A 252 -1.26 18.44 11.51
N SER A 253 -0.22 19.28 11.41
CA SER A 253 0.62 19.62 12.56
C SER A 253 0.21 20.94 13.20
N SER A 254 0.56 21.12 14.49
CA SER A 254 0.34 22.35 15.24
C SER A 254 -1.12 22.83 15.20
N PHE A 255 -2.04 21.87 15.32
CA PHE A 255 -3.48 22.09 15.17
C PHE A 255 -3.99 23.18 16.11
N ASP A 256 -3.69 23.09 17.40
CA ASP A 256 -4.11 24.03 18.41
C ASP A 256 -3.46 25.42 18.23
N THR A 257 -2.16 25.47 17.86
CA THR A 257 -1.43 26.71 17.58
C THR A 257 -2.03 27.47 16.39
N TYR A 258 -2.37 26.77 15.30
CA TYR A 258 -2.91 27.42 14.09
C TYR A 258 -4.40 27.78 14.20
N LEU A 259 -5.18 27.12 15.05
CA LEU A 259 -6.59 27.43 15.23
C LEU A 259 -6.83 28.58 16.23
N ALA A 260 -5.96 28.74 17.22
CA ALA A 260 -6.08 29.74 18.26
C ALA A 260 -6.28 31.20 17.75
N PRO A 261 -5.57 31.67 16.69
CA PRO A 261 -5.81 32.99 16.12
C PRO A 261 -7.25 33.26 15.65
N PHE A 262 -7.92 32.24 15.12
CA PHE A 262 -9.31 32.37 14.66
C PHE A 262 -10.26 32.59 15.83
N VAL A 263 -10.03 31.89 16.93
CA VAL A 263 -10.80 32.10 18.18
C VAL A 263 -10.65 33.54 18.67
N LYS A 264 -9.41 34.06 18.62
CA LYS A 264 -9.09 35.42 19.05
C LYS A 264 -9.75 36.48 18.16
N VAL A 265 -9.63 36.36 16.86
CA VAL A 265 -10.18 37.33 15.87
C VAL A 265 -11.71 37.35 15.91
N ASP A 266 -12.34 36.20 16.01
CA ASP A 266 -13.80 36.08 16.08
C ASP A 266 -14.36 36.36 17.48
N HIS A 267 -13.50 36.58 18.49
CA HIS A 267 -13.88 36.75 19.91
C HIS A 267 -14.81 35.64 20.41
N LEU A 268 -14.54 34.38 20.01
CA LEU A 268 -15.43 33.26 20.31
C LEU A 268 -15.46 32.95 21.82
N SER A 269 -16.66 32.72 22.33
CA SER A 269 -16.84 32.08 23.63
C SER A 269 -16.49 30.60 23.62
N TYR A 270 -16.22 30.01 24.78
CA TYR A 270 -15.88 28.58 24.86
C TYR A 270 -16.95 27.65 24.22
N PRO A 271 -18.28 27.85 24.45
CA PRO A 271 -19.29 27.03 23.80
C PRO A 271 -19.26 27.11 22.26
N GLU A 272 -18.90 28.27 21.70
CA GLU A 272 -18.77 28.43 20.24
C GLU A 272 -17.53 27.71 19.70
N VAL A 273 -16.40 27.78 20.41
CA VAL A 273 -15.19 27.01 20.08
C VAL A 273 -15.49 25.52 20.15
N LYS A 274 -16.13 25.04 21.22
CA LYS A 274 -16.49 23.62 21.38
C LYS A 274 -17.34 23.15 20.23
N LYS A 275 -18.34 23.91 19.81
CA LYS A 275 -19.21 23.60 18.69
C LYS A 275 -18.45 23.48 17.36
N CYS A 276 -17.44 24.32 17.10
CA CYS A 276 -16.60 24.21 15.90
C CYS A 276 -15.72 22.97 15.92
N ILE A 277 -15.12 22.65 17.06
CA ILE A 277 -14.27 21.47 17.24
C ILE A 277 -15.09 20.17 17.16
N GLU A 278 -16.27 20.14 17.78
CA GLU A 278 -17.23 19.02 17.62
C GLU A 278 -17.56 18.79 16.15
N ALA A 279 -17.90 19.84 15.39
CA ALA A 279 -18.21 19.73 13.97
C ALA A 279 -17.03 19.16 13.16
N PHE A 280 -15.80 19.53 13.51
CA PHE A 280 -14.60 18.95 12.91
C PHE A 280 -14.47 17.46 13.24
N ILE A 281 -14.57 17.08 14.52
CA ILE A 281 -14.43 15.68 14.97
C ILE A 281 -15.51 14.80 14.33
N TYR A 282 -16.77 15.22 14.36
CA TYR A 282 -17.85 14.49 13.68
C TYR A 282 -17.62 14.39 12.18
N GLY A 283 -17.13 15.46 11.54
CA GLY A 283 -16.82 15.48 10.12
C GLY A 283 -15.78 14.45 9.72
N VAL A 284 -14.69 14.30 10.48
CA VAL A 284 -13.63 13.32 10.20
C VAL A 284 -13.99 11.89 10.63
N ASN A 285 -15.07 11.67 11.38
CA ASN A 285 -15.59 10.36 11.72
C ASN A 285 -16.77 9.93 10.83
N THR A 286 -17.30 10.85 10.03
CA THR A 286 -18.37 10.54 9.09
C THR A 286 -17.79 9.93 7.81
N PRO A 287 -18.28 8.77 7.35
CA PRO A 287 -17.83 8.16 6.12
C PRO A 287 -18.04 9.10 4.93
N SER A 288 -16.98 9.51 4.24
CA SER A 288 -17.01 10.51 3.16
C SER A 288 -16.91 9.91 1.77
N ARG A 289 -16.13 8.85 1.60
CA ARG A 289 -15.95 8.21 0.31
C ARG A 289 -17.01 7.14 0.09
N TRP A 290 -17.98 7.41 -0.79
CA TRP A 290 -19.08 6.47 -1.07
C TRP A 290 -19.88 6.04 0.16
N GLY A 291 -19.81 6.83 1.23
CA GLY A 291 -20.42 6.49 2.51
C GLY A 291 -19.79 5.30 3.23
N THR A 292 -18.53 4.96 2.94
CA THR A 292 -17.92 3.72 3.42
C THR A 292 -16.68 3.89 4.27
N GLN A 293 -15.95 5.00 4.11
CA GLN A 293 -14.69 5.23 4.82
C GLN A 293 -14.63 6.64 5.38
N ALA A 294 -14.36 6.74 6.68
CA ALA A 294 -13.98 7.99 7.32
C ALA A 294 -12.52 8.34 6.98
N PRO A 295 -12.15 9.63 6.88
CA PRO A 295 -10.77 10.04 6.66
C PRO A 295 -9.86 9.54 7.78
N PHE A 296 -8.90 8.68 7.45
CA PHE A 296 -7.86 8.29 8.40
C PHE A 296 -6.97 9.50 8.67
N SER A 297 -7.27 10.21 9.74
CA SER A 297 -6.67 11.50 10.05
C SER A 297 -5.91 11.49 11.38
N ASN A 298 -4.85 12.29 11.42
CA ASN A 298 -4.03 12.52 12.60
C ASN A 298 -3.83 14.03 12.79
N ILE A 299 -3.75 14.48 14.03
CA ILE A 299 -3.36 15.85 14.36
C ILE A 299 -2.25 15.83 15.39
N THR A 300 -1.30 16.76 15.28
CA THR A 300 -0.39 17.07 16.37
C THR A 300 -0.82 18.35 17.05
N LEU A 301 -0.74 18.36 18.36
CA LEU A 301 -1.08 19.47 19.24
C LEU A 301 0.18 19.85 20.02
N ASP A 302 0.46 21.13 20.02
CA ASP A 302 1.72 21.65 20.60
C ASP A 302 1.63 21.83 22.10
N TRP A 303 0.44 22.13 22.66
CA TRP A 303 0.18 22.47 24.06
C TRP A 303 0.83 23.79 24.51
N THR A 304 2.11 23.95 24.16
CA THR A 304 2.87 25.19 24.27
C THR A 304 3.26 25.63 22.88
N VAL A 305 3.09 26.92 22.57
CA VAL A 305 3.42 27.46 21.25
C VAL A 305 4.92 27.22 20.95
N PRO A 306 5.27 26.51 19.86
CA PRO A 306 6.67 26.24 19.54
C PRO A 306 7.49 27.51 19.27
N ASP A 307 8.75 27.53 19.70
CA ASP A 307 9.65 28.69 19.60
C ASP A 307 9.75 29.27 18.19
N ASP A 308 9.75 28.41 17.17
CA ASP A 308 9.85 28.81 15.76
C ASP A 308 8.57 29.42 15.20
N LEU A 309 7.41 29.24 15.87
CA LEU A 309 6.15 29.89 15.55
C LEU A 309 5.84 31.06 16.48
N ALA A 310 6.34 31.04 17.70
CA ALA A 310 5.95 31.96 18.77
C ALA A 310 6.05 33.44 18.37
N GLU A 311 7.16 33.81 17.71
CA GLU A 311 7.42 35.19 17.30
C GLU A 311 6.89 35.55 15.91
N LEU A 312 6.30 34.61 15.19
CA LEU A 312 5.72 34.87 13.87
C LEU A 312 4.35 35.56 14.01
N PRO A 313 3.99 36.46 13.07
CA PRO A 313 2.64 36.97 12.95
C PRO A 313 1.63 35.83 12.76
N ALA A 314 0.52 35.87 13.49
CA ALA A 314 -0.57 34.92 13.31
C ALA A 314 -1.23 35.10 11.94
N LEU A 315 -1.75 34.02 11.36
CA LEU A 315 -2.43 34.02 10.05
C LEU A 315 -3.91 33.76 10.19
N VAL A 316 -4.75 34.63 9.66
CA VAL A 316 -6.19 34.45 9.54
C VAL A 316 -6.66 34.96 8.18
N GLY A 317 -7.46 34.19 7.45
CA GLY A 317 -7.98 34.63 6.15
C GLY A 317 -6.93 34.86 5.08
N GLY A 318 -5.76 34.22 5.19
CA GLY A 318 -4.63 34.41 4.29
C GLY A 318 -3.79 35.67 4.57
N VAL A 319 -4.09 36.40 5.64
CA VAL A 319 -3.45 37.68 5.98
C VAL A 319 -2.75 37.56 7.33
N GLU A 320 -1.57 38.19 7.46
CA GLU A 320 -0.86 38.31 8.73
C GLU A 320 -1.55 39.31 9.64
N MET A 321 -1.73 38.93 10.90
CA MET A 321 -2.33 39.76 11.95
C MET A 321 -1.27 40.63 12.63
N ASP A 322 -1.71 41.65 13.38
CA ASP A 322 -0.87 42.53 14.19
C ASP A 322 -0.43 41.93 15.53
N PHE A 323 -0.80 40.68 15.79
CA PHE A 323 -0.43 39.89 16.97
C PHE A 323 0.26 38.58 16.53
N LYS A 324 1.00 37.99 17.47
CA LYS A 324 1.81 36.79 17.25
C LYS A 324 1.10 35.52 17.75
N TYR A 325 1.57 34.33 17.31
CA TYR A 325 1.01 33.07 17.80
C TYR A 325 1.13 32.93 19.34
N LYS A 326 2.21 33.37 19.96
CA LYS A 326 2.39 33.36 21.42
C LYS A 326 1.33 34.13 22.15
N ASP A 327 0.73 35.13 21.53
CA ASP A 327 -0.30 35.99 22.13
C ASP A 327 -1.70 35.34 22.15
N CYS A 328 -1.79 34.08 21.67
CA CYS A 328 -3.03 33.32 21.57
C CYS A 328 -3.11 32.11 22.53
N LYS A 329 -2.30 32.11 23.61
CA LYS A 329 -2.26 30.97 24.55
C LYS A 329 -3.62 30.65 25.17
N LYS A 330 -4.37 31.66 25.57
CA LYS A 330 -5.73 31.50 26.13
C LYS A 330 -6.69 30.81 25.17
N GLU A 331 -6.66 31.22 23.93
CA GLU A 331 -7.49 30.68 22.86
C GLU A 331 -7.04 29.25 22.49
N MET A 332 -5.72 28.98 22.51
CA MET A 332 -5.16 27.66 22.35
C MET A 332 -5.64 26.69 23.45
N ASP A 333 -5.70 27.16 24.70
CA ASP A 333 -6.22 26.37 25.81
C ASP A 333 -7.72 26.06 25.64
N MET A 334 -8.50 26.98 25.07
CA MET A 334 -9.91 26.73 24.73
C MET A 334 -10.05 25.65 23.63
N VAL A 335 -9.19 25.67 22.60
CA VAL A 335 -9.18 24.66 21.55
C VAL A 335 -8.83 23.29 22.12
N ASN A 336 -7.78 23.19 22.93
CA ASN A 336 -7.37 21.97 23.61
C ASN A 336 -8.48 21.41 24.52
N LYS A 337 -9.06 22.25 25.35
CA LYS A 337 -10.18 21.86 26.23
C LYS A 337 -11.35 21.30 25.42
N ALA A 338 -11.78 22.02 24.38
CA ALA A 338 -12.89 21.61 23.52
C ALA A 338 -12.62 20.27 22.83
N PHE A 339 -11.40 20.08 22.34
CA PHE A 339 -10.99 18.84 21.69
C PHE A 339 -11.03 17.65 22.67
N ILE A 340 -10.40 17.81 23.83
CA ILE A 340 -10.31 16.72 24.83
C ILE A 340 -11.69 16.36 25.38
N GLU A 341 -12.51 17.34 25.75
CA GLU A 341 -13.88 17.10 26.25
C GLU A 341 -14.70 16.33 25.21
N THR A 342 -14.68 16.77 23.95
CA THR A 342 -15.43 16.08 22.87
C THR A 342 -14.96 14.64 22.69
N MET A 343 -13.66 14.40 22.75
CA MET A 343 -13.10 13.04 22.67
C MET A 343 -13.49 12.17 23.88
N ILE A 344 -13.58 12.74 25.08
CA ILE A 344 -14.02 12.03 26.30
C ILE A 344 -15.52 11.71 26.25
N GLU A 345 -16.34 12.65 25.81
CA GLU A 345 -17.80 12.51 25.71
C GLU A 345 -18.21 11.46 24.70
N GLY A 346 -17.49 11.41 23.57
CA GLY A 346 -17.82 10.52 22.46
C GLY A 346 -19.05 10.98 21.66
N ASP A 347 -19.60 10.07 20.85
CA ASP A 347 -20.81 10.34 20.06
C ASP A 347 -22.08 10.36 20.93
N SER A 348 -23.23 10.63 20.33
CA SER A 348 -24.54 10.67 21.01
C SER A 348 -24.93 9.36 21.72
N ASN A 349 -24.22 8.26 21.45
CA ASN A 349 -24.38 6.97 22.11
C ASN A 349 -23.25 6.67 23.10
N GLY A 350 -22.35 7.62 23.35
CA GLY A 350 -21.19 7.47 24.23
C GLY A 350 -20.06 6.62 23.63
N ARG A 351 -20.02 6.43 22.30
CA ARG A 351 -18.92 5.73 21.63
C ARG A 351 -17.75 6.67 21.40
N GLY A 352 -16.55 6.25 21.73
CA GLY A 352 -15.34 7.02 21.46
C GLY A 352 -15.11 7.22 19.96
N PHE A 353 -14.59 8.39 19.59
CA PHE A 353 -14.21 8.70 18.22
C PHE A 353 -12.90 8.00 17.84
N GLN A 354 -12.82 7.52 16.60
CA GLN A 354 -11.60 6.92 16.06
C GLN A 354 -10.62 7.99 15.56
N TYR A 355 -11.13 9.09 15.05
CA TYR A 355 -10.38 10.16 14.42
C TYR A 355 -10.73 11.55 15.00
N PRO A 356 -9.81 12.52 14.84
CA PRO A 356 -8.41 12.34 14.46
C PRO A 356 -7.62 11.66 15.58
N ILE A 357 -6.57 10.92 15.24
CA ILE A 357 -5.63 10.38 16.22
C ILE A 357 -4.81 11.55 16.76
N PRO A 358 -4.88 11.90 18.06
CA PRO A 358 -4.16 13.03 18.62
C PRO A 358 -2.76 12.63 19.07
N THR A 359 -1.79 13.52 18.84
CA THR A 359 -0.44 13.41 19.36
C THR A 359 -0.05 14.72 20.03
N TYR A 360 0.23 14.73 21.32
CA TYR A 360 0.68 15.90 22.05
C TYR A 360 2.20 15.94 22.14
N SER A 361 2.76 17.14 21.95
CA SER A 361 4.20 17.42 22.15
C SER A 361 4.47 17.72 23.62
N ILE A 362 5.36 16.94 24.24
CA ILE A 362 5.83 17.19 25.60
C ILE A 362 7.21 17.81 25.52
N THR A 363 7.31 19.08 25.88
CA THR A 363 8.52 19.90 25.86
C THR A 363 8.98 20.25 27.28
N LYS A 364 10.15 20.86 27.43
CA LYS A 364 10.68 21.24 28.75
C LYS A 364 9.83 22.27 29.48
N ASP A 365 9.09 23.07 28.72
CA ASP A 365 8.18 24.13 29.18
C ASP A 365 6.72 23.65 29.32
N PHE A 366 6.47 22.32 29.21
CA PHE A 366 5.15 21.75 29.46
C PHE A 366 4.75 22.04 30.90
N ASP A 367 3.58 22.69 31.08
CA ASP A 367 3.02 23.01 32.40
C ASP A 367 2.43 21.76 33.05
N TRP A 368 3.11 21.23 34.07
CA TRP A 368 2.68 20.07 34.87
C TRP A 368 1.77 20.46 36.06
N SER A 369 1.38 21.71 36.17
CA SER A 369 0.50 22.15 37.26
C SER A 369 -0.90 21.53 37.17
N ASP A 370 -1.64 21.56 38.27
CA ASP A 370 -2.98 20.98 38.36
C ASP A 370 -4.04 21.91 37.70
N THR A 371 -3.92 22.08 36.38
CA THR A 371 -4.88 22.82 35.58
C THR A 371 -6.06 21.95 35.16
N GLU A 372 -7.19 22.55 34.80
CA GLU A 372 -8.36 21.86 34.27
C GLU A 372 -7.99 21.07 32.99
N ASN A 373 -7.22 21.67 32.06
CA ASN A 373 -6.80 21.03 30.83
C ASN A 373 -5.89 19.83 31.08
N ASN A 374 -4.98 19.90 32.03
CA ASN A 374 -4.13 18.76 32.41
C ASN A 374 -4.95 17.60 32.98
N ARG A 375 -5.92 17.89 33.85
CA ARG A 375 -6.84 16.85 34.38
C ARG A 375 -7.60 16.17 33.25
N LEU A 376 -8.18 16.94 32.33
CA LEU A 376 -8.89 16.40 31.15
C LEU A 376 -7.97 15.57 30.24
N LEU A 377 -6.74 16.03 29.99
CA LEU A 377 -5.77 15.31 29.17
C LEU A 377 -5.46 13.92 29.74
N PHE A 378 -5.22 13.85 31.06
CA PHE A 378 -4.92 12.57 31.71
C PHE A 378 -6.18 11.72 31.91
N GLU A 379 -7.37 12.30 32.05
CA GLU A 379 -8.64 11.57 32.04
C GLU A 379 -8.88 10.88 30.69
N MET A 380 -8.71 11.61 29.59
CA MET A 380 -8.80 11.04 28.24
C MET A 380 -7.80 9.90 28.06
N THR A 381 -6.57 10.08 28.54
CA THR A 381 -5.51 9.06 28.47
C THR A 381 -5.89 7.81 29.26
N ALA A 382 -6.41 7.98 30.46
CA ALA A 382 -6.83 6.86 31.30
C ALA A 382 -8.04 6.11 30.73
N LYS A 383 -8.98 6.83 30.11
CA LYS A 383 -10.21 6.25 29.57
C LYS A 383 -10.00 5.49 28.26
N TYR A 384 -9.19 6.02 27.36
CA TYR A 384 -9.09 5.52 25.98
C TYR A 384 -7.68 5.08 25.53
N GLY A 385 -6.65 5.29 26.35
CA GLY A 385 -5.26 5.05 25.93
C GLY A 385 -4.77 6.02 24.85
N THR A 386 -5.47 7.13 24.67
CA THR A 386 -5.13 8.26 23.78
C THR A 386 -5.11 9.56 24.60
N PRO A 387 -4.33 10.54 24.22
CA PRO A 387 -3.50 10.72 23.03
C PRO A 387 -2.16 9.95 23.08
N TYR A 388 -1.44 10.05 21.97
CA TYR A 388 -0.01 9.73 21.98
C TYR A 388 0.79 10.94 22.45
N PHE A 389 1.97 10.67 23.05
CA PHE A 389 2.84 11.73 23.53
C PHE A 389 4.19 11.65 22.80
N SER A 390 4.56 12.75 22.12
CA SER A 390 5.91 12.95 21.60
C SER A 390 6.76 13.67 22.63
N ASN A 391 7.67 12.93 23.28
CA ASN A 391 8.52 13.47 24.34
C ASN A 391 9.81 14.07 23.77
N TYR A 392 9.97 15.38 23.92
CA TYR A 392 11.13 16.14 23.51
C TYR A 392 12.03 16.58 24.68
N ILE A 393 11.69 16.22 25.95
CA ILE A 393 12.44 16.65 27.12
C ILE A 393 13.88 16.12 27.08
N ASN A 394 14.04 14.83 26.79
CA ASN A 394 15.34 14.16 26.70
C ASN A 394 15.68 13.74 25.27
N SER A 395 15.27 14.54 24.29
CA SER A 395 15.49 14.31 22.88
C SER A 395 16.50 15.30 22.33
N ASP A 396 17.30 14.88 21.36
CA ASP A 396 18.14 15.73 20.53
C ASP A 396 17.34 16.45 19.43
N MET A 397 16.03 16.16 19.32
CA MET A 397 15.11 16.74 18.36
C MET A 397 14.19 17.75 19.06
N GLN A 398 13.76 18.75 18.31
CA GLN A 398 12.75 19.74 18.73
C GLN A 398 11.42 19.47 18.02
N PRO A 399 10.29 19.96 18.54
CA PRO A 399 8.99 19.87 17.86
C PRO A 399 9.03 20.39 16.42
N SER A 400 9.81 21.45 16.18
CA SER A 400 10.05 22.01 14.84
C SER A 400 10.72 21.03 13.86
N ASP A 401 11.49 20.05 14.36
CA ASP A 401 12.18 19.07 13.52
C ASP A 401 11.27 17.93 13.05
N VAL A 402 10.04 17.82 13.61
CA VAL A 402 9.14 16.67 13.42
C VAL A 402 7.70 17.14 13.23
N ARG A 403 7.47 18.15 12.38
CA ARG A 403 6.14 18.76 12.30
C ARG A 403 5.08 17.97 11.56
N SER A 404 5.40 17.10 10.67
CA SER A 404 4.38 16.33 9.94
C SER A 404 4.47 14.87 10.27
N MET A 405 3.85 14.49 11.37
CA MET A 405 3.78 13.08 11.77
C MET A 405 2.50 12.44 11.29
N CYS A 406 2.61 11.59 10.28
CA CYS A 406 1.63 10.55 10.08
C CYS A 406 2.07 9.30 10.86
N CYS A 407 1.12 8.58 11.44
CA CYS A 407 1.33 7.27 12.05
C CYS A 407 2.49 7.17 13.05
N ARG A 408 2.77 8.23 13.83
CA ARG A 408 3.80 8.22 14.90
C ARG A 408 5.26 8.01 14.43
N LEU A 409 5.53 8.15 13.15
CA LEU A 409 6.89 8.16 12.64
C LEU A 409 7.57 9.48 13.03
N ARG A 410 8.61 9.41 13.84
CA ARG A 410 9.51 10.54 14.08
C ARG A 410 10.42 10.66 12.86
N LEU A 411 10.03 11.55 11.96
CA LEU A 411 10.83 11.83 10.76
C LEU A 411 11.80 12.97 11.08
N ASP A 412 13.09 12.66 11.12
CA ASP A 412 14.12 13.66 11.33
C ASP A 412 14.28 14.52 10.05
N LEU A 413 13.78 15.75 10.11
CA LEU A 413 13.81 16.70 9.01
C LEU A 413 15.12 17.48 8.91
N ARG A 414 16.02 17.34 9.88
CA ARG A 414 17.30 18.10 9.90
C ARG A 414 18.12 17.85 8.64
N GLU A 415 18.19 16.61 8.17
CA GLU A 415 18.90 16.27 6.93
C GLU A 415 18.17 16.78 5.67
N LEU A 416 16.84 16.77 5.66
CA LEU A 416 16.06 17.33 4.55
C LEU A 416 16.23 18.84 4.46
N ARG A 417 16.22 19.56 5.59
CA ARG A 417 16.45 21.01 5.63
C ARG A 417 17.85 21.40 5.11
N LYS A 418 18.88 20.60 5.41
CA LYS A 418 20.22 20.81 4.87
C LYS A 418 20.26 20.71 3.35
N LYS A 419 19.51 19.77 2.77
CA LYS A 419 19.47 19.53 1.30
C LYS A 419 18.67 20.59 0.54
N THR A 420 17.61 21.13 1.14
CA THR A 420 16.66 22.06 0.48
C THR A 420 16.99 23.55 0.70
N GLY A 421 18.05 23.87 1.43
CA GLY A 421 18.48 25.26 1.67
C GLY A 421 17.48 26.10 2.47
N GLY A 422 16.55 25.49 3.18
CA GLY A 422 15.60 26.18 4.08
C GLY A 422 14.48 26.96 3.38
N PHE A 423 14.33 26.84 2.05
CA PHE A 423 13.32 27.57 1.30
C PHE A 423 11.98 26.81 1.26
N PHE A 424 10.88 27.49 1.62
CA PHE A 424 9.47 27.11 1.52
C PHE A 424 9.03 25.83 2.26
N GLY A 425 8.52 25.99 3.50
CA GLY A 425 7.54 25.03 4.09
C GLY A 425 7.94 23.55 4.18
N SER A 426 9.20 23.24 3.87
CA SER A 426 9.72 21.87 3.70
C SER A 426 9.69 21.00 4.96
N GLY A 427 9.44 21.61 6.13
CA GLY A 427 9.28 20.90 7.40
C GLY A 427 7.85 20.44 7.70
N GLU A 428 6.85 21.00 7.03
CA GLU A 428 5.42 20.71 7.33
C GLU A 428 4.78 19.69 6.38
N SER A 429 5.44 19.38 5.25
CA SER A 429 4.89 18.51 4.20
C SER A 429 5.83 17.35 3.93
N THR A 430 5.75 16.31 4.73
CA THR A 430 6.52 15.07 4.59
C THR A 430 5.65 13.86 4.94
N GLY A 431 6.13 12.67 4.66
CA GLY A 431 5.40 11.44 4.94
C GLY A 431 6.15 10.21 4.47
N SER A 432 5.45 9.17 4.09
CA SER A 432 6.03 7.94 3.57
C SER A 432 5.39 7.55 2.24
N VAL A 433 6.20 7.29 1.24
CA VAL A 433 5.72 6.78 -0.07
C VAL A 433 5.29 5.32 0.01
N GLY A 434 5.80 4.57 0.97
CA GLY A 434 5.47 3.17 1.16
C GLY A 434 6.13 2.58 2.39
N VAL A 435 5.53 1.52 2.89
CA VAL A 435 6.02 0.73 4.02
C VAL A 435 6.14 -0.73 3.59
N VAL A 436 7.24 -1.37 3.98
CA VAL A 436 7.41 -2.82 3.88
C VAL A 436 7.81 -3.34 5.25
N THR A 437 7.10 -4.33 5.75
CA THR A 437 7.38 -4.94 7.06
C THR A 437 8.00 -6.32 6.85
N ILE A 438 9.13 -6.57 7.49
CA ILE A 438 9.85 -7.84 7.46
C ILE A 438 9.33 -8.75 8.58
N ASN A 439 9.03 -10.01 8.25
CA ASN A 439 8.57 -11.03 9.18
C ASN A 439 9.76 -11.69 9.88
N MET A 440 10.20 -11.10 10.99
CA MET A 440 11.36 -11.56 11.73
C MET A 440 11.22 -12.98 12.32
N PRO A 441 10.05 -13.37 12.89
CA PRO A 441 9.85 -14.74 13.39
C PRO A 441 10.02 -15.80 12.30
N ARG A 442 9.52 -15.53 11.08
CA ARG A 442 9.66 -16.47 9.97
C ARG A 442 11.13 -16.64 9.57
N ILE A 443 11.90 -15.55 9.52
CA ILE A 443 13.34 -15.61 9.24
C ILE A 443 14.04 -16.46 10.29
N ALA A 444 13.75 -16.24 11.58
CA ALA A 444 14.32 -17.01 12.68
C ALA A 444 13.96 -18.50 12.57
N TYR A 445 12.68 -18.82 12.37
CA TYR A 445 12.19 -20.19 12.24
C TYR A 445 12.86 -20.97 11.09
N LEU A 446 13.14 -20.31 9.98
CA LEU A 446 13.75 -20.91 8.79
C LEU A 446 15.29 -20.98 8.87
N SER A 447 15.92 -20.41 9.89
CA SER A 447 17.38 -20.34 10.03
C SER A 447 17.90 -21.38 11.00
N ALA A 448 18.88 -22.16 10.58
CA ALA A 448 19.51 -23.18 11.42
C ALA A 448 20.49 -22.59 12.46
N ASN A 449 21.00 -21.38 12.19
CA ASN A 449 21.98 -20.71 13.05
C ASN A 449 21.95 -19.20 12.84
N LYS A 450 22.72 -18.48 13.66
CA LYS A 450 22.75 -17.00 13.65
C LYS A 450 23.30 -16.41 12.35
N ASP A 451 24.27 -17.05 11.72
CA ASP A 451 24.85 -16.55 10.47
C ASP A 451 23.85 -16.66 9.32
N GLU A 452 23.12 -17.77 9.24
CA GLU A 452 22.04 -17.95 8.29
C GLU A 452 20.89 -16.94 8.51
N PHE A 453 20.55 -16.68 9.79
CA PHE A 453 19.56 -15.66 10.14
C PHE A 453 19.94 -14.28 9.59
N TYR A 454 21.17 -13.83 9.81
CA TYR A 454 21.62 -12.54 9.30
C TYR A 454 21.73 -12.50 7.77
N ALA A 455 22.13 -13.60 7.15
CA ALA A 455 22.16 -13.69 5.68
C ALA A 455 20.76 -13.55 5.09
N ARG A 456 19.76 -14.24 5.65
CA ARG A 456 18.35 -14.13 5.25
C ARG A 456 17.76 -12.73 5.51
N LEU A 457 18.07 -12.15 6.69
CA LEU A 457 17.63 -10.81 7.03
C LEU A 457 18.17 -9.77 6.05
N ASN A 458 19.46 -9.81 5.76
CA ASN A 458 20.07 -8.89 4.79
C ASN A 458 19.40 -9.02 3.41
N HIS A 459 19.16 -10.25 2.95
CA HIS A 459 18.48 -10.50 1.69
C HIS A 459 17.06 -9.92 1.68
N MET A 460 16.27 -10.11 2.75
CA MET A 460 14.92 -9.53 2.85
C MET A 460 14.96 -8.00 2.92
N MET A 461 15.97 -7.41 3.55
CA MET A 461 16.15 -5.96 3.56
C MET A 461 16.45 -5.41 2.17
N ASP A 462 17.26 -6.11 1.37
CA ASP A 462 17.53 -5.73 -0.03
C ASP A 462 16.27 -5.81 -0.89
N ILE A 463 15.46 -6.87 -0.73
CA ILE A 463 14.17 -7.02 -1.40
C ILE A 463 13.22 -5.87 -1.00
N ALA A 464 13.12 -5.56 0.30
CA ALA A 464 12.27 -4.48 0.80
C ALA A 464 12.72 -3.11 0.25
N ALA A 465 14.02 -2.81 0.25
CA ALA A 465 14.56 -1.57 -0.29
C ALA A 465 14.30 -1.45 -1.81
N ARG A 466 14.49 -2.53 -2.56
CA ARG A 466 14.22 -2.59 -4.00
C ARG A 466 12.74 -2.36 -4.30
N SER A 467 11.83 -3.00 -3.57
CA SER A 467 10.38 -2.83 -3.74
C SER A 467 9.94 -1.38 -3.50
N LEU A 468 10.47 -0.72 -2.47
CA LEU A 468 10.20 0.68 -2.16
C LEU A 468 10.75 1.64 -3.22
N LYS A 469 11.93 1.33 -3.78
CA LYS A 469 12.51 2.09 -4.90
C LYS A 469 11.62 2.00 -6.14
N ILE A 470 11.12 0.81 -6.47
CA ILE A 470 10.19 0.59 -7.59
C ILE A 470 8.89 1.38 -7.33
N LYS A 471 8.28 1.24 -6.14
CA LYS A 471 7.06 1.96 -5.76
C LYS A 471 7.23 3.47 -5.92
N ARG A 472 8.31 4.03 -5.39
CA ARG A 472 8.63 5.48 -5.54
C ARG A 472 8.69 5.91 -7.01
N GLY A 473 9.36 5.14 -7.86
CA GLY A 473 9.45 5.41 -9.30
C GLY A 473 8.08 5.46 -9.96
N VAL A 474 7.24 4.46 -9.69
CA VAL A 474 5.88 4.36 -10.25
C VAL A 474 5.00 5.54 -9.82
N ILE A 475 4.89 5.81 -8.51
CA ILE A 475 4.02 6.88 -8.03
C ILE A 475 4.52 8.27 -8.43
N THR A 476 5.86 8.47 -8.55
CA THR A 476 6.42 9.73 -9.05
C THR A 476 6.07 9.96 -10.52
N LYS A 477 6.13 8.91 -11.33
CA LYS A 477 5.67 8.96 -12.73
C LYS A 477 4.19 9.35 -12.81
N LEU A 478 3.33 8.69 -12.04
CA LEU A 478 1.89 8.95 -12.00
C LEU A 478 1.54 10.35 -11.47
N LEU A 479 2.31 10.88 -10.50
CA LEU A 479 2.20 12.27 -10.06
C LEU A 479 2.46 13.25 -11.20
N ASN A 480 3.50 13.00 -12.00
CA ASN A 480 3.86 13.84 -13.13
C ASN A 480 2.85 13.75 -14.28
N GLU A 481 2.20 12.60 -14.45
CA GLU A 481 1.11 12.36 -15.39
C GLU A 481 -0.24 12.93 -14.92
N GLY A 482 -0.32 13.45 -13.67
CA GLY A 482 -1.50 14.13 -13.14
C GLY A 482 -2.55 13.22 -12.49
N LEU A 483 -2.20 11.97 -12.14
CA LEU A 483 -3.13 11.04 -11.47
C LEU A 483 -3.52 11.53 -10.06
N TYR A 484 -2.65 12.33 -9.41
CA TYR A 484 -2.85 12.87 -8.07
C TYR A 484 -2.90 14.41 -8.11
N PRO A 485 -3.99 15.04 -8.58
CA PRO A 485 -4.03 16.47 -8.83
C PRO A 485 -3.89 17.32 -7.55
N TYR A 486 -4.47 16.89 -6.43
CA TYR A 486 -4.35 17.61 -5.16
C TYR A 486 -2.97 17.42 -4.53
N THR A 487 -2.43 16.21 -4.54
CA THR A 487 -1.05 15.95 -4.13
C THR A 487 -0.05 16.77 -4.96
N LYS A 488 -0.25 16.85 -6.27
CA LYS A 488 0.58 17.70 -7.14
C LYS A 488 0.51 19.17 -6.76
N ARG A 489 -0.69 19.65 -6.40
CA ARG A 489 -0.91 21.05 -5.99
C ARG A 489 -0.27 21.39 -4.65
N TYR A 490 -0.42 20.52 -3.63
CA TYR A 490 -0.01 20.80 -2.26
C TYR A 490 1.38 20.29 -1.89
N LEU A 491 1.87 19.22 -2.51
CA LEU A 491 3.22 18.70 -2.29
C LEU A 491 4.17 18.97 -3.45
N GLY A 492 3.68 18.94 -4.68
CA GLY A 492 4.50 19.11 -5.89
C GLY A 492 5.40 17.92 -6.23
N THR A 493 6.04 17.30 -5.24
CA THR A 493 7.00 16.19 -5.39
C THR A 493 6.99 15.26 -4.18
N PHE A 494 7.51 14.02 -4.35
CA PHE A 494 7.73 13.07 -3.26
C PHE A 494 9.17 13.07 -2.70
N GLU A 495 10.01 14.05 -3.08
CA GLU A 495 11.43 14.07 -2.67
C GLU A 495 11.62 14.13 -1.15
N ASN A 496 10.70 14.81 -0.44
CA ASN A 496 10.72 14.93 1.02
C ASN A 496 9.99 13.78 1.74
N HIS A 497 9.53 12.75 1.02
CA HIS A 497 8.85 11.60 1.59
C HIS A 497 9.81 10.44 1.78
N PHE A 498 9.64 9.70 2.86
CA PHE A 498 10.50 8.57 3.22
C PHE A 498 10.02 7.27 2.58
N SER A 499 10.92 6.31 2.49
CA SER A 499 10.64 4.89 2.23
C SER A 499 10.90 4.15 3.54
N THR A 500 9.90 3.42 4.05
CA THR A 500 9.93 2.90 5.41
C THR A 500 10.03 1.37 5.39
N ILE A 501 11.00 0.82 6.14
CA ILE A 501 11.10 -0.61 6.40
C ILE A 501 10.78 -0.83 7.88
N GLY A 502 9.77 -1.65 8.15
CA GLY A 502 9.35 -2.07 9.49
C GLY A 502 9.83 -3.48 9.82
N LEU A 503 9.94 -3.78 11.09
CA LEU A 503 10.24 -5.11 11.61
C LEU A 503 9.11 -5.54 12.54
N ILE A 504 8.61 -6.76 12.39
CA ILE A 504 7.59 -7.32 13.28
C ILE A 504 8.13 -8.57 13.97
N GLY A 505 7.72 -8.80 15.23
CA GLY A 505 8.00 -10.02 15.96
C GLY A 505 9.44 -10.13 16.48
N MET A 506 10.04 -9.00 16.85
CA MET A 506 11.41 -8.98 17.39
C MET A 506 11.55 -9.74 18.70
N ASN A 507 10.49 -9.78 19.53
CA ASN A 507 10.48 -10.55 20.76
C ASN A 507 10.51 -12.06 20.49
N GLU A 508 9.75 -12.50 19.51
CA GLU A 508 9.62 -13.91 19.12
C GLU A 508 10.91 -14.48 18.50
N VAL A 509 11.75 -13.62 17.94
CA VAL A 509 13.08 -14.01 17.43
C VAL A 509 14.03 -14.42 18.55
N GLY A 510 13.86 -13.85 19.75
CA GLY A 510 14.69 -14.13 20.94
C GLY A 510 14.28 -15.39 21.68
N LEU A 511 13.13 -15.97 21.36
CA LEU A 511 12.63 -17.21 21.95
C LEU A 511 13.13 -18.44 21.19
#